data_2c038e3bfe94191a4ce369573d0e398c
#
_entry.id   2c038e3bfe94191a4ce369573d0e398c
#
_cell.length_a   1.000
_cell.length_b   1.000
_cell.length_c   1.000
_cell.angle_alpha   90.00
_cell.angle_beta   90.00
_cell.angle_gamma   90.00
#
_symmetry.space_group_name_H-M   'P 1'
#
loop_
_entity.id
_entity.type
_entity.pdbx_description
1 polymer ?
#
loop_
_entity_poly.entity_id
_entity_poly.type
_entity_poly.pdbx_seq_one_letter_code
_entity_poly.pdbx_strand_id
1 'polypeptide(L)'
;MAPLPTNPDELLQRAGDGDRRALARALSIVERGGPSGAALIRATWAQGRGDGAPEQAFTVGITGAPGAGKSTLSASLCGELLRRDRSVAVLAIDPSSPFSGGAILGDRVRMGDVAGDDDVYIRSMATRGNLGGLAGATNDAVAVLGATGRDWVV
;
A
#
# COMPACT_ATOMS: atom_id res chain seq x y z
N MET A 1 -9.02 12.02 -19.99
CA MET A 1 -8.22 11.52 -18.86
C MET A 1 -6.93 10.94 -19.44
N ALA A 2 -5.77 11.47 -19.08
CA ALA A 2 -4.49 11.04 -19.65
C ALA A 2 -4.19 9.56 -19.31
N PRO A 3 -3.59 8.78 -20.22
CA PRO A 3 -3.15 7.42 -19.95
C PRO A 3 -2.07 7.41 -18.86
N LEU A 4 -2.02 6.30 -18.09
CA LEU A 4 -0.98 6.12 -17.08
C LEU A 4 0.35 5.74 -17.75
N PRO A 5 1.49 6.24 -17.25
CA PRO A 5 2.80 5.89 -17.76
C PRO A 5 3.06 4.38 -17.71
N THR A 6 3.84 3.89 -18.64
CA THR A 6 4.42 2.54 -18.63
C THR A 6 5.84 2.52 -18.07
N ASN A 7 6.52 3.67 -18.08
CA ASN A 7 7.83 3.84 -17.48
C ASN A 7 7.72 3.81 -15.95
N PRO A 8 8.52 2.97 -15.26
CA PRO A 8 8.49 2.85 -13.80
C PRO A 8 8.77 4.17 -13.06
N ASP A 9 9.76 4.96 -13.51
CA ASP A 9 10.14 6.20 -12.83
C ASP A 9 9.05 7.26 -12.93
N GLU A 10 8.46 7.43 -14.12
CA GLU A 10 7.33 8.35 -14.32
C GLU A 10 6.10 7.91 -13.52
N LEU A 11 5.87 6.59 -13.41
CA LEU A 11 4.74 6.07 -12.65
C LEU A 11 4.90 6.35 -11.16
N LEU A 12 6.11 6.14 -10.62
CA LEU A 12 6.43 6.43 -9.22
C LEU A 12 6.37 7.93 -8.92
N GLN A 13 6.91 8.75 -9.82
CA GLN A 13 6.85 10.21 -9.69
C GLN A 13 5.40 10.69 -9.61
N ARG A 14 4.54 10.28 -10.54
CA ARG A 14 3.11 10.65 -10.51
C ARG A 14 2.40 10.14 -9.25
N ALA A 15 2.76 8.96 -8.78
CA ALA A 15 2.23 8.42 -7.54
C ALA A 15 2.65 9.26 -6.32
N GLY A 16 3.90 9.72 -6.27
CA GLY A 16 4.45 10.63 -5.27
C GLY A 16 3.81 12.02 -5.31
N ASP A 17 3.47 12.51 -6.51
CA ASP A 17 2.73 13.77 -6.73
C ASP A 17 1.23 13.68 -6.36
N GLY A 18 0.79 12.57 -5.76
CA GLY A 18 -0.57 12.38 -5.26
C GLY A 18 -1.54 11.74 -6.25
N ASP A 19 -1.10 11.29 -7.44
CA ASP A 19 -1.97 10.55 -8.37
C ASP A 19 -2.30 9.15 -7.81
N ARG A 20 -3.45 9.04 -7.13
CA ARG A 20 -3.93 7.77 -6.54
C ARG A 20 -4.09 6.64 -7.57
N ARG A 21 -4.31 6.95 -8.85
CA ARG A 21 -4.42 5.96 -9.91
C ARG A 21 -3.04 5.42 -10.30
N ALA A 22 -2.03 6.29 -10.36
CA ALA A 22 -0.65 5.89 -10.58
C ALA A 22 -0.16 4.99 -9.45
N LEU A 23 -0.44 5.35 -8.19
CA LEU A 23 -0.15 4.51 -7.02
C LEU A 23 -0.86 3.15 -7.08
N ALA A 24 -2.16 3.14 -7.39
CA ALA A 24 -2.91 1.89 -7.55
C ALA A 24 -2.34 0.99 -8.66
N ARG A 25 -1.89 1.61 -9.76
CA ARG A 25 -1.24 0.90 -10.87
C ARG A 25 0.11 0.32 -10.46
N ALA A 26 0.95 1.10 -9.77
CA ALA A 26 2.25 0.66 -9.26
C ALA A 26 2.09 -0.56 -8.33
N LEU A 27 1.22 -0.48 -7.35
CA LEU A 27 0.93 -1.60 -6.44
C LEU A 27 0.38 -2.84 -7.18
N SER A 28 -0.46 -2.64 -8.21
CA SER A 28 -0.95 -3.76 -9.02
C SER A 28 0.15 -4.43 -9.86
N ILE A 29 1.16 -3.68 -10.29
CA ILE A 29 2.33 -4.23 -10.99
C ILE A 29 3.17 -5.07 -10.03
N VAL A 30 3.44 -4.55 -8.85
CA VAL A 30 4.18 -5.25 -7.78
C VAL A 30 3.46 -6.55 -7.39
N GLU A 31 2.16 -6.48 -7.13
CA GLU A 31 1.34 -7.64 -6.75
C GLU A 31 1.33 -8.75 -7.81
N ARG A 32 1.37 -8.38 -9.10
CA ARG A 32 1.49 -9.36 -10.19
C ARG A 32 2.89 -9.96 -10.31
N GLY A 33 3.90 -9.21 -9.88
CA GLY A 33 5.30 -9.61 -10.00
C GLY A 33 5.82 -9.66 -11.44
N GLY A 34 6.75 -10.58 -11.70
CA GLY A 34 7.36 -10.75 -13.01
C GLY A 34 8.33 -9.63 -13.40
N PRO A 35 8.73 -9.54 -14.69
CA PRO A 35 9.73 -8.56 -15.14
C PRO A 35 9.34 -7.10 -14.87
N SER A 36 8.05 -6.76 -15.04
CA SER A 36 7.55 -5.41 -14.79
C SER A 36 7.56 -5.06 -13.29
N GLY A 37 7.21 -6.02 -12.42
CA GLY A 37 7.32 -5.87 -10.96
C GLY A 37 8.77 -5.63 -10.55
N ALA A 38 9.68 -6.48 -11.03
CA ALA A 38 11.10 -6.35 -10.74
C ALA A 38 11.70 -5.01 -11.25
N ALA A 39 11.25 -4.51 -12.41
CA ALA A 39 11.68 -3.21 -12.92
C ALA A 39 11.20 -2.07 -12.02
N LEU A 40 9.93 -2.12 -11.60
CA LEU A 40 9.35 -1.11 -10.72
C LEU A 40 10.05 -1.08 -9.36
N ILE A 41 10.33 -2.24 -8.76
CA ILE A 41 11.04 -2.33 -7.48
C ILE A 41 12.46 -1.81 -7.58
N ARG A 42 13.18 -2.09 -8.67
CA ARG A 42 14.52 -1.48 -8.89
C ARG A 42 14.45 0.05 -8.95
N ALA A 43 13.46 0.61 -9.65
CA ALA A 43 13.24 2.05 -9.71
C ALA A 43 12.91 2.62 -8.32
N THR A 44 12.03 1.96 -7.55
CA THR A 44 11.69 2.32 -6.17
C THR A 44 12.93 2.44 -5.28
N TRP A 45 13.80 1.42 -5.30
CA TRP A 45 15.03 1.43 -4.50
C TRP A 45 16.07 2.44 -4.99
N ALA A 46 16.07 2.77 -6.29
CA ALA A 46 16.96 3.80 -6.83
C ALA A 46 16.56 5.19 -6.34
N GLN A 47 15.26 5.49 -6.27
CA GLN A 47 14.74 6.76 -5.74
C GLN A 47 14.99 6.90 -4.22
N GLY A 48 14.95 5.81 -3.46
CA GLY A 48 15.15 5.80 -2.01
C GLY A 48 16.62 5.90 -1.54
N ARG A 49 17.59 6.08 -2.44
CA ARG A 49 19.03 6.11 -2.12
C ARG A 49 19.74 7.43 -2.44
N GLY A 50 19.04 8.41 -3.00
CA GLY A 50 19.63 9.72 -3.35
C GLY A 50 19.60 10.72 -2.19
N ASP A 51 20.42 11.77 -2.26
CA ASP A 51 20.30 12.94 -1.39
C ASP A 51 18.91 13.56 -1.61
N GLY A 52 18.11 13.63 -0.56
CA GLY A 52 16.70 14.05 -0.64
C GLY A 52 15.72 12.90 -0.88
N ALA A 53 16.15 11.64 -0.80
CA ALA A 53 15.25 10.49 -0.83
C ALA A 53 14.19 10.62 0.29
N PRO A 54 12.91 10.25 0.02
CA PRO A 54 11.89 10.23 1.05
C PRO A 54 12.31 9.31 2.20
N GLU A 55 12.04 9.72 3.43
CA GLU A 55 12.21 8.83 4.58
C GLU A 55 11.43 7.53 4.35
N GLN A 56 12.01 6.42 4.75
CA GLN A 56 11.29 5.14 4.68
C GLN A 56 10.05 5.22 5.56
N ALA A 57 8.90 4.80 5.03
CA ALA A 57 7.67 4.73 5.79
C ALA A 57 7.85 3.87 7.05
N PHE A 58 7.37 4.36 8.18
CA PHE A 58 7.31 3.53 9.38
C PHE A 58 6.25 2.45 9.20
N THR A 59 6.63 1.19 9.38
CA THR A 59 5.75 0.05 9.10
C THR A 59 5.29 -0.63 10.38
N VAL A 60 3.97 -0.83 10.51
CA VAL A 60 3.35 -1.55 11.64
C VAL A 60 2.58 -2.76 11.13
N GLY A 61 3.02 -3.96 11.52
CA GLY A 61 2.29 -5.19 11.25
C GLY A 61 1.32 -5.52 12.39
N ILE A 62 0.01 -5.62 12.07
CA ILE A 62 -1.04 -6.01 13.02
C ILE A 62 -1.53 -7.42 12.66
N THR A 63 -1.34 -8.37 13.58
CA THR A 63 -1.76 -9.76 13.40
C THR A 63 -2.57 -10.24 14.60
N GLY A 64 -3.31 -11.33 14.42
CA GLY A 64 -4.12 -11.94 15.46
C GLY A 64 -5.34 -12.71 14.91
N ALA A 65 -6.04 -13.40 15.78
CA ALA A 65 -7.22 -14.21 15.43
C ALA A 65 -8.36 -13.36 14.84
N PRO A 66 -9.27 -13.96 14.05
CA PRO A 66 -10.52 -13.31 13.67
C PRO A 66 -11.27 -12.79 14.89
N GLY A 67 -11.84 -11.59 14.78
CA GLY A 67 -12.59 -10.98 15.92
C GLY A 67 -11.74 -10.34 17.02
N ALA A 68 -10.41 -10.42 16.98
CA ALA A 68 -9.50 -9.84 17.98
C ALA A 68 -9.42 -8.29 17.97
N GLY A 69 -10.20 -7.61 17.15
CA GLY A 69 -10.22 -6.15 17.11
C GLY A 69 -9.13 -5.50 16.24
N LYS A 70 -8.44 -6.27 15.39
CA LYS A 70 -7.37 -5.74 14.51
C LYS A 70 -7.82 -4.54 13.66
N SER A 71 -8.96 -4.64 13.00
CA SER A 71 -9.48 -3.56 12.14
C SER A 71 -9.85 -2.32 12.95
N THR A 72 -10.37 -2.49 14.17
CA THR A 72 -10.65 -1.40 15.09
C THR A 72 -9.37 -0.70 15.54
N LEU A 73 -8.35 -1.48 15.90
CA LEU A 73 -7.03 -0.95 16.27
C LEU A 73 -6.39 -0.21 15.09
N SER A 74 -6.42 -0.80 13.88
CA SER A 74 -5.91 -0.14 12.67
C SER A 74 -6.61 1.19 12.40
N ALA A 75 -7.95 1.23 12.50
CA ALA A 75 -8.72 2.46 12.30
C ALA A 75 -8.37 3.53 13.35
N SER A 76 -8.26 3.14 14.62
CA SER A 76 -7.87 4.05 15.71
C SER A 76 -6.45 4.58 15.53
N LEU A 77 -5.51 3.73 15.11
CA LEU A 77 -4.13 4.12 14.82
C LEU A 77 -4.07 5.11 13.65
N CYS A 78 -4.78 4.82 12.55
CA CYS A 78 -4.87 5.74 11.41
C CYS A 78 -5.44 7.10 11.84
N GLY A 79 -6.52 7.12 12.59
CA GLY A 79 -7.12 8.36 13.10
C GLY A 79 -6.16 9.16 14.01
N GLU A 80 -5.34 8.50 14.81
CA GLU A 80 -4.32 9.17 15.64
C GLU A 80 -3.19 9.74 14.79
N LEU A 81 -2.75 9.02 13.76
CA LEU A 81 -1.70 9.47 12.85
C LEU A 81 -2.16 10.69 12.02
N LEU A 82 -3.39 10.65 11.50
CA LEU A 82 -3.99 11.80 10.79
C LEU A 82 -4.06 13.05 11.68
N ARG A 83 -4.44 12.92 12.95
CA ARG A 83 -4.45 14.04 13.90
C ARG A 83 -3.07 14.63 14.16
N ARG A 84 -2.01 13.93 13.78
CA ARG A 84 -0.60 14.36 13.83
C ARG A 84 -0.06 14.76 12.47
N ASP A 85 -0.93 15.05 11.50
CA ASP A 85 -0.56 15.42 10.13
C ASP A 85 0.34 14.39 9.45
N ARG A 86 0.09 13.07 9.68
CA ARG A 86 0.81 11.97 9.07
C ARG A 86 -0.02 11.28 8.01
N SER A 87 0.57 11.11 6.82
CA SER A 87 -0.04 10.33 5.75
C SER A 87 0.09 8.82 6.01
N VAL A 88 -1.00 8.08 5.77
CA VAL A 88 -1.08 6.66 6.12
C VAL A 88 -1.49 5.81 4.92
N ALA A 89 -0.82 4.68 4.73
CA ALA A 89 -1.32 3.62 3.87
C ALA A 89 -1.69 2.38 4.70
N VAL A 90 -2.80 1.74 4.34
CA VAL A 90 -3.24 0.49 4.93
C VAL A 90 -3.17 -0.62 3.89
N LEU A 91 -2.39 -1.67 4.17
CA LEU A 91 -2.34 -2.89 3.39
C LEU A 91 -3.13 -3.99 4.10
N ALA A 92 -4.40 -4.15 3.72
CA ALA A 92 -5.23 -5.21 4.25
C ALA A 92 -4.92 -6.53 3.52
N ILE A 93 -4.41 -7.51 4.27
CA ILE A 93 -3.98 -8.81 3.72
C ILE A 93 -4.99 -9.87 4.16
N ASP A 94 -5.75 -10.41 3.20
CA ASP A 94 -6.71 -11.48 3.45
C ASP A 94 -6.15 -12.84 3.04
N PRO A 95 -5.84 -13.72 4.02
CA PRO A 95 -5.33 -15.07 3.72
C PRO A 95 -6.40 -16.00 3.14
N SER A 96 -7.69 -15.66 3.25
CA SER A 96 -8.80 -16.59 2.99
C SER A 96 -9.42 -16.49 1.60
N SER A 97 -9.04 -15.50 0.76
CA SER A 97 -9.74 -15.26 -0.50
C SER A 97 -8.84 -15.28 -1.74
N PRO A 98 -8.66 -16.47 -2.38
CA PRO A 98 -8.07 -16.50 -3.73
C PRO A 98 -9.00 -15.91 -4.81
N PHE A 99 -10.29 -15.70 -4.54
CA PHE A 99 -11.29 -15.45 -5.60
C PHE A 99 -12.35 -14.37 -5.31
N SER A 100 -12.40 -13.73 -4.16
CA SER A 100 -13.47 -12.78 -3.88
C SER A 100 -13.06 -11.33 -4.11
N GLY A 101 -13.52 -10.74 -5.23
CA GLY A 101 -13.55 -9.28 -5.40
C GLY A 101 -14.38 -8.54 -4.33
N GLY A 102 -14.90 -9.25 -3.32
CA GLY A 102 -15.67 -8.72 -2.19
C GLY A 102 -14.83 -8.27 -0.99
N ALA A 103 -13.57 -8.71 -0.86
CA ALA A 103 -12.68 -8.29 0.23
C ALA A 103 -12.41 -6.78 0.20
N ILE A 104 -12.31 -6.20 -0.99
CA ILE A 104 -11.98 -4.78 -1.19
C ILE A 104 -13.02 -3.83 -0.57
N LEU A 105 -14.30 -4.19 -0.60
CA LEU A 105 -15.37 -3.34 -0.06
C LEU A 105 -15.49 -3.48 1.47
N GLY A 106 -15.31 -4.68 2.01
CA GLY A 106 -15.43 -4.97 3.43
C GLY A 106 -14.39 -4.26 4.29
N ASP A 107 -13.15 -4.17 3.82
CA ASP A 107 -12.08 -3.51 4.58
C ASP A 107 -12.26 -2.00 4.63
N ARG A 108 -12.70 -1.36 3.54
CA ARG A 108 -13.03 0.06 3.52
C ARG A 108 -14.21 0.41 4.43
N VAL A 109 -15.25 -0.42 4.44
CA VAL A 109 -16.42 -0.22 5.32
C VAL A 109 -16.03 -0.35 6.79
N ARG A 110 -15.10 -1.25 7.13
CA ARG A 110 -14.60 -1.44 8.50
C ARG A 110 -13.72 -0.30 9.00
N MET A 111 -13.11 0.47 8.09
CA MET A 111 -12.27 1.62 8.42
C MET A 111 -13.07 2.91 8.67
N GLY A 112 -14.40 2.89 8.45
CA GLY A 112 -15.31 3.98 8.82
C GLY A 112 -14.88 5.34 8.25
N ASP A 113 -14.90 6.34 9.12
CA ASP A 113 -14.65 7.75 8.76
C ASP A 113 -13.24 8.02 8.20
N VAL A 114 -12.25 7.14 8.52
CA VAL A 114 -10.86 7.31 8.08
C VAL A 114 -10.69 6.95 6.60
N ALA A 115 -11.57 6.10 6.05
CA ALA A 115 -11.46 5.64 4.65
C ALA A 115 -11.74 6.71 3.59
N GLY A 116 -12.37 7.81 4.00
CA GLY A 116 -12.70 8.96 3.14
C GLY A 116 -11.66 10.07 3.14
N ASP A 117 -10.63 9.99 3.98
CA ASP A 117 -9.59 10.99 4.10
C ASP A 117 -8.59 10.88 2.93
N ASP A 118 -8.19 12.02 2.37
CA ASP A 118 -7.24 12.06 1.25
C ASP A 118 -5.81 11.63 1.66
N ASP A 119 -5.46 11.78 2.92
CA ASP A 119 -4.18 11.34 3.49
C ASP A 119 -4.16 9.85 3.83
N VAL A 120 -5.30 9.15 3.67
CA VAL A 120 -5.39 7.69 3.84
C VAL A 120 -5.48 6.98 2.49
N TYR A 121 -4.59 6.01 2.28
CA TYR A 121 -4.64 5.10 1.15
C TYR A 121 -4.88 3.67 1.61
N ILE A 122 -5.96 3.04 1.17
CA ILE A 122 -6.29 1.65 1.57
C ILE A 122 -6.19 0.73 0.36
N ARG A 123 -5.45 -0.35 0.51
CA ARG A 123 -5.30 -1.42 -0.49
C ARG A 123 -5.52 -2.78 0.14
N SER A 124 -6.45 -3.56 -0.41
CA SER A 124 -6.56 -4.98 -0.09
C SER A 124 -5.70 -5.81 -1.05
N MET A 125 -4.93 -6.74 -0.52
CA MET A 125 -4.08 -7.66 -1.27
C MET A 125 -4.49 -9.11 -0.96
N ALA A 126 -4.58 -9.94 -2.01
CA ALA A 126 -4.92 -11.35 -1.88
C ALA A 126 -3.65 -12.22 -1.81
N THR A 127 -3.66 -13.26 -0.97
CA THR A 127 -2.51 -14.16 -0.80
C THR A 127 -2.24 -15.09 -1.97
N ARG A 128 -3.15 -15.23 -2.94
CA ARG A 128 -3.08 -16.12 -4.11
C ARG A 128 -2.52 -17.53 -3.83
N GLY A 129 -2.73 -18.05 -2.63
CA GLY A 129 -2.36 -19.43 -2.28
C GLY A 129 -0.88 -19.69 -2.01
N ASN A 130 -0.02 -18.69 -2.04
CA ASN A 130 1.42 -18.83 -1.77
C ASN A 130 1.80 -18.19 -0.42
N LEU A 131 2.00 -19.00 0.61
CA LEU A 131 2.48 -18.54 1.92
C LEU A 131 3.83 -17.79 1.84
N GLY A 132 4.70 -18.12 0.88
CA GLY A 132 5.98 -17.42 0.66
C GLY A 132 5.89 -16.24 -0.30
N GLY A 133 4.96 -16.25 -1.27
CA GLY A 133 4.78 -15.19 -2.27
C GLY A 133 4.13 -13.92 -1.72
N LEU A 134 3.33 -14.04 -0.67
CA LEU A 134 2.72 -12.90 -0.02
C LEU A 134 3.76 -11.99 0.66
N ALA A 135 4.72 -12.56 1.35
CA ALA A 135 5.74 -11.80 2.06
C ALA A 135 6.54 -10.91 1.09
N GLY A 136 6.89 -11.42 -0.12
CA GLY A 136 7.60 -10.64 -1.13
C GLY A 136 6.76 -9.47 -1.65
N ALA A 137 5.54 -9.72 -2.12
CA ALA A 137 4.67 -8.67 -2.64
C ALA A 137 4.28 -7.61 -1.60
N THR A 138 4.17 -8.01 -0.33
CA THR A 138 3.88 -7.08 0.78
C THR A 138 5.06 -6.15 1.02
N ASN A 139 6.27 -6.67 1.12
CA ASN A 139 7.48 -5.87 1.32
C ASN A 139 7.69 -4.90 0.16
N ASP A 140 7.49 -5.38 -1.06
CA ASP A 140 7.59 -4.55 -2.26
C ASP A 140 6.52 -3.44 -2.29
N ALA A 141 5.29 -3.74 -1.86
CA ALA A 141 4.22 -2.75 -1.74
C ALA A 141 4.54 -1.69 -0.68
N VAL A 142 5.09 -2.10 0.48
CA VAL A 142 5.57 -1.17 1.52
C VAL A 142 6.66 -0.26 0.97
N ALA A 143 7.63 -0.80 0.23
CA ALA A 143 8.70 -0.01 -0.38
C ALA A 143 8.16 1.05 -1.35
N VAL A 144 7.19 0.67 -2.22
CA VAL A 144 6.52 1.61 -3.15
C VAL A 144 5.77 2.69 -2.38
N LEU A 145 5.04 2.35 -1.33
CA LEU A 145 4.28 3.31 -0.53
C LEU A 145 5.21 4.31 0.16
N GLY A 146 6.31 3.87 0.75
CA GLY A 146 7.32 4.76 1.33
C GLY A 146 7.96 5.68 0.29
N ALA A 147 8.40 5.12 -0.86
CA ALA A 147 9.00 5.91 -1.95
C ALA A 147 8.02 6.92 -2.58
N THR A 148 6.72 6.72 -2.43
CA THR A 148 5.67 7.65 -2.89
C THR A 148 5.15 8.59 -1.79
N GLY A 149 5.90 8.75 -0.70
CA GLY A 149 5.69 9.79 0.31
C GLY A 149 4.68 9.43 1.40
N ARG A 150 4.41 8.15 1.65
CA ARG A 150 3.62 7.76 2.83
C ARG A 150 4.50 7.70 4.07
N ASP A 151 4.10 8.39 5.14
CA ASP A 151 4.84 8.38 6.41
C ASP A 151 4.71 7.04 7.13
N TRP A 152 3.50 6.41 7.03
CA TRP A 152 3.17 5.18 7.74
C TRP A 152 2.50 4.15 6.84
N VAL A 153 2.86 2.88 7.04
CA VAL A 153 2.19 1.72 6.44
C VAL A 153 1.72 0.77 7.56
N VAL A 154 0.42 0.50 7.60
CA VAL A 154 -0.25 -0.35 8.60
C VAL A 154 -0.83 -1.59 7.93
#